data_be3c97186aee4a0d23e6cb1ba612d872
#
_entry.id   be3c97186aee4a0d23e6cb1ba612d872
#
_cell.length_a   1.000
_cell.length_b   1.000
_cell.length_c   1.000
_cell.angle_alpha   90.00
_cell.angle_beta   90.00
_cell.angle_gamma   90.00
#
_symmetry.space_group_name_H-M   'P 1'
#
loop_
_entity.id
_entity.type
_entity.pdbx_description
1 polymer ?
#
loop_
_entity_poly.entity_id
_entity_poly.type
_entity_poly.pdbx_seq_one_letter_code
_entity_poly.pdbx_strand_id
1 'polypeptide(L)'
;MDVHDTAATGAARCPMYDGSFAADPQKVYDYLRAHGPAGPVELAPGVDATLVVDHETALRVLQNPNLFARDGRRWTALNDGRVPLDSPVLPMMAYRPNCLFTDGAQHLRLRKAVTESLDRLNVTRIRRDVEPIAAYLIDQFSERGRADLINDYAKLLPLLMINKLFGCPAAIGDRVTSAMADMFDGKDALKASDELTACFMELVSLKRREPGDDITSWLVQHPAGLSDEELKDQLVMLVGAGVEPERNLIANALLLLLDRDGEDGPSMQIEDALDHVLLNNPPIANYATHFPLQDVDLGGVVVQANSPLVISFAGANSDPALASSGQAHSRGAHLAWGAGPHACPAKSPAQVIAVTAIELILNALPDLVLSVPAQELQWRPGPFHRALAALPVRFSPTPATRMASAYGVPTAPRPTVVQQPQQAARVPAPAPVSQKPAKKGFWSSFLEIFRV
;
A
#
# COMPACT_ATOMS: atom_id res chain seq x y z
N MET A 1 34.89 -13.42 -4.84
CA MET A 1 34.26 -12.13 -4.56
C MET A 1 34.78 -11.71 -3.21
N ASP A 2 35.75 -10.82 -3.19
CA ASP A 2 36.62 -10.59 -2.04
C ASP A 2 35.89 -9.75 -0.98
N VAL A 3 35.79 -10.32 0.22
CA VAL A 3 35.30 -9.66 1.41
C VAL A 3 36.46 -8.80 1.94
N HIS A 4 36.37 -7.49 1.83
CA HIS A 4 37.30 -6.58 2.50
C HIS A 4 37.04 -6.60 4.02
N ASP A 5 38.02 -7.14 4.70
CA ASP A 5 38.21 -7.14 6.15
C ASP A 5 38.40 -5.70 6.65
N THR A 6 37.44 -5.20 7.44
CA THR A 6 37.64 -4.02 8.30
C THR A 6 37.17 -4.37 9.70
N ALA A 7 38.12 -4.76 10.51
CA ALA A 7 37.96 -5.00 11.93
C ALA A 7 37.58 -3.72 12.68
N ALA A 8 36.31 -3.63 13.11
CA ALA A 8 35.81 -3.00 14.33
C ALA A 8 34.29 -3.21 14.40
N THR A 9 33.82 -4.21 15.17
CA THR A 9 32.40 -4.44 15.55
C THR A 9 31.34 -4.51 14.43
N GLY A 10 31.63 -5.10 13.28
CA GLY A 10 30.72 -5.10 12.15
C GLY A 10 30.39 -6.52 11.67
N ALA A 11 29.35 -7.17 12.24
CA ALA A 11 28.67 -8.23 11.48
C ALA A 11 28.24 -7.66 10.11
N ALA A 12 28.52 -8.40 9.03
CA ALA A 12 28.14 -7.98 7.68
C ALA A 12 26.63 -7.73 7.63
N ARG A 13 26.22 -6.49 7.23
CA ARG A 13 24.81 -6.11 7.12
C ARG A 13 24.26 -6.55 5.78
N CYS A 14 23.03 -7.09 5.79
CA CYS A 14 22.36 -7.46 4.55
C CYS A 14 21.61 -6.22 4.00
N PRO A 15 21.95 -5.72 2.79
CA PRO A 15 21.20 -4.63 2.17
C PRO A 15 19.82 -5.12 1.75
N MET A 16 18.76 -4.34 2.05
CA MET A 16 17.37 -4.67 1.74
C MET A 16 16.77 -3.72 0.69
N TYR A 17 17.54 -2.83 0.13
CA TYR A 17 17.05 -1.78 -0.77
C TYR A 17 17.40 -2.01 -2.24
N ASP A 18 18.10 -3.06 -2.58
CA ASP A 18 18.57 -3.33 -3.93
C ASP A 18 17.72 -4.38 -4.69
N GLY A 19 18.02 -4.56 -5.98
CA GLY A 19 17.33 -5.51 -6.83
C GLY A 19 17.59 -6.98 -6.45
N SER A 20 18.70 -7.31 -5.78
CA SER A 20 19.03 -8.68 -5.39
C SER A 20 18.13 -9.13 -4.23
N PHE A 21 17.89 -8.26 -3.25
CA PHE A 21 16.91 -8.50 -2.20
C PHE A 21 15.47 -8.60 -2.76
N ALA A 22 15.10 -7.69 -3.66
CA ALA A 22 13.77 -7.72 -4.27
C ALA A 22 13.53 -9.00 -5.10
N ALA A 23 14.55 -9.53 -5.77
CA ALA A 23 14.45 -10.76 -6.55
C ALA A 23 14.23 -11.99 -5.66
N ASP A 24 14.97 -12.12 -4.56
CA ASP A 24 14.92 -13.30 -3.68
C ASP A 24 15.16 -12.89 -2.20
N PRO A 25 14.14 -12.34 -1.53
CA PRO A 25 14.25 -11.94 -0.14
C PRO A 25 14.42 -13.13 0.81
N GLN A 26 13.96 -14.32 0.42
CA GLN A 26 14.04 -15.53 1.24
C GLN A 26 15.50 -15.88 1.59
N LYS A 27 16.44 -15.66 0.69
CA LYS A 27 17.87 -15.85 0.99
C LYS A 27 18.35 -15.04 2.18
N VAL A 28 17.89 -13.79 2.32
CA VAL A 28 18.23 -12.94 3.47
C VAL A 28 17.56 -13.47 4.74
N TYR A 29 16.29 -13.83 4.67
CA TYR A 29 15.56 -14.37 5.83
C TYR A 29 16.19 -15.69 6.31
N ASP A 30 16.54 -16.60 5.41
CA ASP A 30 17.17 -17.87 5.77
C ASP A 30 18.58 -17.68 6.32
N TYR A 31 19.36 -16.74 5.73
CA TYR A 31 20.67 -16.38 6.25
C TYR A 31 20.57 -15.84 7.67
N LEU A 32 19.67 -14.90 7.94
CA LEU A 32 19.48 -14.33 9.28
C LEU A 32 19.03 -15.40 10.27
N ARG A 33 18.05 -16.23 9.88
CA ARG A 33 17.52 -17.31 10.74
C ARG A 33 18.57 -18.34 11.11
N ALA A 34 19.52 -18.65 10.23
CA ALA A 34 20.63 -19.54 10.52
C ALA A 34 21.57 -18.99 11.62
N HIS A 35 21.53 -17.68 11.89
CA HIS A 35 22.37 -17.01 12.90
C HIS A 35 21.60 -16.55 14.14
N GLY A 36 20.27 -16.65 14.14
CA GLY A 36 19.41 -16.27 15.25
C GLY A 36 18.02 -15.80 14.82
N PRO A 37 17.17 -15.42 15.79
CA PRO A 37 15.80 -14.99 15.51
C PRO A 37 15.72 -13.60 14.87
N ALA A 38 16.84 -12.85 14.89
CA ALA A 38 16.96 -11.52 14.31
C ALA A 38 18.40 -11.28 13.84
N GLY A 39 18.63 -10.27 13.01
CA GLY A 39 19.98 -9.93 12.60
C GLY A 39 20.10 -8.54 11.97
N PRO A 40 21.34 -8.03 11.81
CA PRO A 40 21.61 -6.70 11.32
C PRO A 40 21.33 -6.60 9.81
N VAL A 41 20.62 -5.52 9.42
CA VAL A 41 20.29 -5.19 8.03
C VAL A 41 20.53 -3.70 7.76
N GLU A 42 20.61 -3.35 6.48
CA GLU A 42 20.61 -1.97 6.01
C GLU A 42 19.34 -1.72 5.19
N LEU A 43 18.47 -0.79 5.65
CA LEU A 43 17.19 -0.48 5.02
C LEU A 43 17.32 0.49 3.83
N ALA A 44 18.32 1.34 3.87
CA ALA A 44 18.75 2.28 2.83
C ALA A 44 20.20 2.63 3.11
N PRO A 45 20.95 3.20 2.16
CA PRO A 45 22.34 3.61 2.40
C PRO A 45 22.48 4.46 3.67
N GLY A 46 23.26 3.94 4.65
CA GLY A 46 23.47 4.60 5.95
C GLY A 46 22.31 4.50 6.94
N VAL A 47 21.33 3.62 6.71
CA VAL A 47 20.20 3.38 7.61
C VAL A 47 20.18 1.95 8.12
N ASP A 48 20.79 1.77 9.28
CA ASP A 48 20.91 0.48 9.95
C ASP A 48 19.65 0.14 10.74
N ALA A 49 19.32 -1.17 10.78
CA ALA A 49 18.27 -1.73 11.62
C ALA A 49 18.59 -3.17 12.02
N THR A 50 17.84 -3.70 12.97
CA THR A 50 17.76 -5.14 13.23
C THR A 50 16.45 -5.68 12.66
N LEU A 51 16.50 -6.75 11.85
CA LEU A 51 15.34 -7.41 11.29
C LEU A 51 15.02 -8.69 12.06
N VAL A 52 13.80 -8.80 12.58
CA VAL A 52 13.27 -10.01 13.22
C VAL A 52 12.67 -10.92 12.15
N VAL A 53 13.12 -12.17 12.09
CA VAL A 53 12.69 -13.17 11.09
C VAL A 53 12.06 -14.44 11.70
N ASP A 54 12.07 -14.54 13.03
CA ASP A 54 11.48 -15.62 13.81
C ASP A 54 10.07 -15.25 14.23
N HIS A 55 9.12 -16.18 14.15
CA HIS A 55 7.70 -15.93 14.40
C HIS A 55 7.40 -15.62 15.88
N GLU A 56 7.95 -16.39 16.81
CA GLU A 56 7.73 -16.20 18.25
C GLU A 56 8.32 -14.88 18.73
N THR A 57 9.54 -14.56 18.27
CA THR A 57 10.21 -13.29 18.55
C THR A 57 9.42 -12.11 17.97
N ALA A 58 8.90 -12.23 16.76
CA ALA A 58 8.04 -11.20 16.15
C ALA A 58 6.78 -10.95 17.00
N LEU A 59 6.10 -12.00 17.45
CA LEU A 59 4.94 -11.89 18.34
C LEU A 59 5.31 -11.23 19.67
N ARG A 60 6.44 -11.64 20.28
CA ARG A 60 6.94 -11.03 21.52
C ARG A 60 7.15 -9.52 21.40
N VAL A 61 7.71 -9.06 20.26
CA VAL A 61 7.93 -7.63 20.01
C VAL A 61 6.60 -6.91 19.79
N LEU A 62 5.75 -7.43 18.90
CA LEU A 62 4.47 -6.81 18.51
C LEU A 62 3.48 -6.68 19.68
N GLN A 63 3.54 -7.60 20.65
CA GLN A 63 2.60 -7.67 21.77
C GLN A 63 3.11 -7.00 23.04
N ASN A 64 4.34 -6.48 23.06
CA ASN A 64 4.94 -5.89 24.25
C ASN A 64 5.29 -4.39 24.09
N PRO A 65 4.29 -3.50 24.05
CA PRO A 65 4.51 -2.06 23.89
C PRO A 65 5.22 -1.41 25.09
N ASN A 66 5.28 -2.09 26.24
CA ASN A 66 6.00 -1.61 27.41
C ASN A 66 7.52 -1.74 27.30
N LEU A 67 8.00 -2.54 26.34
CA LEU A 67 9.42 -2.74 26.07
C LEU A 67 9.82 -2.25 24.68
N PHE A 68 8.91 -2.28 23.71
CA PHE A 68 9.16 -1.94 22.31
C PHE A 68 8.20 -0.84 21.86
N ALA A 69 8.68 0.42 21.91
CA ALA A 69 7.89 1.58 21.52
C ALA A 69 7.81 1.75 19.99
N ARG A 70 6.74 2.37 19.52
CA ARG A 70 6.56 2.77 18.10
C ARG A 70 7.05 4.19 17.81
N ASP A 71 7.35 4.96 18.84
CA ASP A 71 7.69 6.38 18.76
C ASP A 71 9.06 6.62 18.11
N GLY A 72 9.07 7.03 16.84
CA GLY A 72 10.28 7.31 16.06
C GLY A 72 11.14 8.47 16.60
N ARG A 73 10.63 9.30 17.51
CA ARG A 73 11.43 10.33 18.19
C ARG A 73 12.54 9.74 19.07
N ARG A 74 12.45 8.46 19.38
CA ARG A 74 13.46 7.68 20.10
C ARG A 74 14.66 7.31 19.25
N TRP A 75 14.56 7.36 17.93
CA TRP A 75 15.62 6.91 17.02
C TRP A 75 16.92 7.69 17.20
N THR A 76 17.83 7.12 17.99
CA THR A 76 19.10 7.76 18.38
C THR A 76 19.92 8.17 17.15
N ALA A 77 20.07 7.30 16.16
CA ALA A 77 20.89 7.61 14.97
C ALA A 77 20.33 8.78 14.16
N LEU A 78 18.98 8.92 14.08
CA LEU A 78 18.34 10.05 13.42
C LEU A 78 18.55 11.35 14.22
N ASN A 79 18.38 11.29 15.54
CA ASN A 79 18.54 12.44 16.43
C ASN A 79 20.00 12.97 16.45
N ASP A 80 20.97 12.05 16.31
CA ASP A 80 22.41 12.37 16.23
C ASP A 80 22.84 12.84 14.83
N GLY A 81 21.94 12.92 13.85
CA GLY A 81 22.26 13.33 12.48
C GLY A 81 23.08 12.29 11.69
N ARG A 82 23.10 11.02 12.12
CA ARG A 82 23.81 9.93 11.44
C ARG A 82 22.98 9.32 10.29
N VAL A 83 21.68 9.56 10.27
CA VAL A 83 20.77 9.14 9.19
C VAL A 83 20.64 10.25 8.17
N PRO A 84 20.86 10.00 6.85
CA PRO A 84 20.66 11.00 5.80
C PRO A 84 19.22 11.52 5.79
N LEU A 85 19.02 12.84 5.81
CA LEU A 85 17.69 13.46 5.86
C LEU A 85 16.90 13.31 4.55
N ASP A 86 17.57 12.96 3.45
CA ASP A 86 16.98 12.63 2.15
C ASP A 86 16.75 11.11 1.98
N SER A 87 16.97 10.33 3.03
CA SER A 87 16.79 8.87 2.98
C SER A 87 15.35 8.50 2.61
N PRO A 88 15.15 7.61 1.61
CA PRO A 88 13.82 7.22 1.13
C PRO A 88 12.99 6.45 2.16
N VAL A 89 13.59 5.96 3.25
CA VAL A 89 12.86 5.25 4.31
C VAL A 89 12.30 6.17 5.40
N LEU A 90 12.74 7.43 5.48
CA LEU A 90 12.27 8.37 6.49
C LEU A 90 10.75 8.60 6.48
N PRO A 91 10.07 8.74 5.34
CA PRO A 91 8.60 8.90 5.32
C PRO A 91 7.86 7.76 6.00
N MET A 92 8.45 6.54 6.02
CA MET A 92 7.88 5.35 6.63
C MET A 92 8.26 5.15 8.10
N MET A 93 9.30 5.82 8.60
CA MET A 93 9.88 5.57 9.93
C MET A 93 9.87 6.79 10.85
N ALA A 94 9.87 8.01 10.29
CA ALA A 94 9.87 9.24 11.06
C ALA A 94 8.53 9.44 11.79
N TYR A 95 8.59 10.01 12.99
CA TYR A 95 7.42 10.27 13.82
C TYR A 95 6.40 11.19 13.14
N ARG A 96 5.13 10.83 13.28
CA ARG A 96 3.96 11.68 13.01
C ARG A 96 2.95 11.53 14.14
N PRO A 97 2.16 12.55 14.50
CA PRO A 97 1.19 12.48 15.59
C PRO A 97 -0.07 11.68 15.17
N ASN A 98 0.10 10.41 14.85
CA ASN A 98 -0.96 9.47 14.51
C ASN A 98 -0.85 8.16 15.31
N CYS A 99 -1.86 7.28 15.20
CA CYS A 99 -1.88 6.06 15.99
C CYS A 99 -0.82 5.01 15.58
N LEU A 100 -0.11 5.19 14.46
CA LEU A 100 0.94 4.27 14.05
C LEU A 100 2.26 4.53 14.78
N PHE A 101 2.54 5.80 15.13
CA PHE A 101 3.81 6.25 15.72
C PHE A 101 3.68 6.71 17.18
N THR A 102 2.62 6.30 17.86
CA THR A 102 2.37 6.65 19.26
C THR A 102 2.18 5.41 20.11
N ASP A 103 2.40 5.53 21.40
CA ASP A 103 2.28 4.45 22.39
C ASP A 103 1.36 4.87 23.55
N GLY A 104 1.02 3.92 24.43
CA GLY A 104 0.30 4.14 25.67
C GLY A 104 -1.06 4.86 25.49
N ALA A 105 -1.36 5.81 26.36
CA ALA A 105 -2.64 6.51 26.39
C ALA A 105 -2.91 7.33 25.11
N GLN A 106 -1.87 7.93 24.52
CA GLN A 106 -2.00 8.67 23.26
C GLN A 106 -2.39 7.72 22.12
N HIS A 107 -1.70 6.58 21.99
CA HIS A 107 -2.08 5.55 21.02
C HIS A 107 -3.52 5.12 21.21
N LEU A 108 -3.93 4.75 22.44
CA LEU A 108 -5.29 4.29 22.72
C LEU A 108 -6.35 5.31 22.28
N ARG A 109 -6.14 6.60 22.56
CA ARG A 109 -7.06 7.69 22.15
C ARG A 109 -7.17 7.81 20.63
N LEU A 110 -6.02 7.89 19.94
CA LEU A 110 -5.97 8.07 18.50
C LEU A 110 -6.47 6.82 17.77
N ARG A 111 -6.06 5.64 18.25
CA ARG A 111 -6.47 4.35 17.70
C ARG A 111 -7.96 4.10 17.82
N LYS A 112 -8.56 4.47 18.97
CA LYS A 112 -10.00 4.37 19.19
C LYS A 112 -10.76 5.14 18.13
N ALA A 113 -10.36 6.40 17.85
CA ALA A 113 -11.01 7.21 16.83
C ALA A 113 -10.95 6.55 15.44
N VAL A 114 -9.79 6.01 15.06
CA VAL A 114 -9.63 5.32 13.77
C VAL A 114 -10.47 4.05 13.72
N THR A 115 -10.39 3.18 14.74
CA THR A 115 -11.08 1.89 14.75
C THR A 115 -12.60 2.10 14.73
N GLU A 116 -13.15 2.93 15.62
CA GLU A 116 -14.60 3.20 15.67
C GLU A 116 -15.12 3.90 14.38
N SER A 117 -14.29 4.67 13.69
CA SER A 117 -14.63 5.22 12.38
C SER A 117 -14.64 4.14 11.29
N LEU A 118 -13.66 3.24 11.27
CA LEU A 118 -13.61 2.12 10.32
C LEU A 118 -14.72 1.09 10.57
N ASP A 119 -15.09 0.84 11.82
CA ASP A 119 -16.19 -0.09 12.19
C ASP A 119 -17.56 0.37 11.68
N ARG A 120 -17.70 1.65 11.29
CA ARG A 120 -18.92 2.16 10.62
C ARG A 120 -19.00 1.74 9.15
N LEU A 121 -17.92 1.24 8.57
CA LEU A 121 -17.93 0.75 7.20
C LEU A 121 -18.70 -0.58 7.11
N ASN A 122 -19.74 -0.58 6.30
CA ASN A 122 -20.52 -1.77 6.03
C ASN A 122 -19.97 -2.53 4.83
N VAL A 123 -19.78 -3.86 4.95
CA VAL A 123 -19.27 -4.74 3.87
C VAL A 123 -20.07 -4.58 2.58
N THR A 124 -21.40 -4.56 2.67
CA THR A 124 -22.29 -4.40 1.49
C THR A 124 -22.06 -3.03 0.83
N ARG A 125 -21.87 -1.98 1.61
CA ARG A 125 -21.54 -0.66 1.10
C ARG A 125 -20.17 -0.65 0.38
N ILE A 126 -19.16 -1.24 0.99
CA ILE A 126 -17.82 -1.34 0.39
C ILE A 126 -17.92 -2.04 -0.97
N ARG A 127 -18.56 -3.20 -1.06
CA ARG A 127 -18.74 -3.93 -2.31
C ARG A 127 -19.42 -3.06 -3.37
N ARG A 128 -20.55 -2.44 -3.03
CA ARG A 128 -21.28 -1.52 -3.92
C ARG A 128 -20.44 -0.32 -4.38
N ASP A 129 -19.50 0.15 -3.56
CA ASP A 129 -18.64 1.27 -3.90
C ASP A 129 -17.45 0.85 -4.77
N VAL A 130 -16.95 -0.41 -4.64
CA VAL A 130 -15.90 -0.99 -5.48
C VAL A 130 -16.39 -1.28 -6.89
N GLU A 131 -17.61 -1.81 -7.04
CA GLU A 131 -18.18 -2.23 -8.33
C GLU A 131 -18.09 -1.15 -9.42
N PRO A 132 -18.60 0.09 -9.24
CA PRO A 132 -18.51 1.13 -10.24
C PRO A 132 -17.08 1.61 -10.50
N ILE A 133 -16.22 1.60 -9.48
CA ILE A 133 -14.81 1.97 -9.65
C ILE A 133 -14.09 0.95 -10.54
N ALA A 134 -14.26 -0.34 -10.23
CA ALA A 134 -13.67 -1.42 -11.01
C ALA A 134 -14.17 -1.41 -12.46
N ALA A 135 -15.50 -1.27 -12.66
CA ALA A 135 -16.09 -1.17 -13.98
C ALA A 135 -15.50 0.00 -14.79
N TYR A 136 -15.43 1.19 -14.18
CA TYR A 136 -14.82 2.36 -14.80
C TYR A 136 -13.37 2.12 -15.22
N LEU A 137 -12.56 1.50 -14.36
CA LEU A 137 -11.16 1.21 -14.66
C LEU A 137 -11.02 0.19 -15.78
N ILE A 138 -11.79 -0.89 -15.75
CA ILE A 138 -11.76 -1.94 -16.77
C ILE A 138 -12.15 -1.36 -18.14
N ASP A 139 -13.16 -0.50 -18.19
CA ASP A 139 -13.60 0.16 -19.44
C ASP A 139 -12.50 1.05 -20.06
N GLN A 140 -11.53 1.56 -19.28
CA GLN A 140 -10.43 2.35 -19.82
C GLN A 140 -9.46 1.52 -20.69
N PHE A 141 -9.41 0.19 -20.52
CA PHE A 141 -8.48 -0.67 -21.24
C PHE A 141 -9.10 -1.88 -21.94
N SER A 142 -10.38 -2.21 -21.69
CA SER A 142 -11.02 -3.43 -22.18
C SER A 142 -11.00 -3.58 -23.72
N GLU A 143 -11.01 -2.49 -24.48
CA GLU A 143 -10.94 -2.50 -25.93
C GLU A 143 -9.52 -2.69 -26.49
N ARG A 144 -8.48 -2.58 -25.66
CA ARG A 144 -7.08 -2.67 -26.10
C ARG A 144 -6.57 -4.10 -26.29
N GLY A 145 -7.26 -5.10 -25.72
CA GLY A 145 -6.84 -6.51 -25.70
C GLY A 145 -5.58 -6.79 -24.88
N ARG A 146 -5.04 -5.79 -24.20
CA ARG A 146 -3.86 -5.86 -23.34
C ARG A 146 -3.88 -4.76 -22.29
N ALA A 147 -3.27 -5.01 -21.14
CA ALA A 147 -3.13 -4.03 -20.05
C ALA A 147 -1.88 -4.33 -19.21
N ASP A 148 -1.43 -3.33 -18.46
CA ASP A 148 -0.61 -3.54 -17.27
C ASP A 148 -1.52 -3.40 -16.04
N LEU A 149 -1.87 -4.52 -15.41
CA LEU A 149 -2.82 -4.51 -14.29
C LEU A 149 -2.32 -3.73 -13.07
N ILE A 150 -1.02 -3.47 -12.95
CA ILE A 150 -0.50 -2.58 -11.90
C ILE A 150 -0.97 -1.14 -12.19
N ASN A 151 -0.65 -0.61 -13.36
CA ASN A 151 -0.88 0.80 -13.68
C ASN A 151 -2.31 1.10 -14.12
N ASP A 152 -2.95 0.16 -14.83
CA ASP A 152 -4.30 0.36 -15.37
C ASP A 152 -5.41 0.03 -14.35
N TYR A 153 -5.11 -0.75 -13.27
CA TYR A 153 -6.14 -1.26 -12.37
C TYR A 153 -5.75 -1.22 -10.88
N ALA A 154 -4.78 -2.07 -10.44
CA ALA A 154 -4.51 -2.31 -9.03
C ALA A 154 -3.98 -1.08 -8.28
N LYS A 155 -3.26 -0.16 -8.92
CA LYS A 155 -2.78 1.10 -8.34
C LYS A 155 -3.93 2.10 -8.16
N LEU A 156 -4.86 2.15 -9.10
CA LEU A 156 -5.90 3.17 -9.16
C LEU A 156 -7.12 2.82 -8.29
N LEU A 157 -7.50 1.55 -8.22
CA LEU A 157 -8.71 1.12 -7.51
C LEU A 157 -8.67 1.47 -6.01
N PRO A 158 -7.63 1.11 -5.22
CA PRO A 158 -7.58 1.48 -3.81
C PRO A 158 -7.55 2.99 -3.60
N LEU A 159 -6.90 3.72 -4.50
CA LEU A 159 -6.80 5.18 -4.42
C LEU A 159 -8.15 5.86 -4.63
N LEU A 160 -8.94 5.42 -5.61
CA LEU A 160 -10.30 5.91 -5.82
C LEU A 160 -11.23 5.50 -4.68
N MET A 161 -11.06 4.29 -4.13
CA MET A 161 -11.80 3.86 -2.94
C MET A 161 -11.51 4.74 -1.73
N ILE A 162 -10.24 5.05 -1.46
CA ILE A 162 -9.86 5.95 -0.35
C ILE A 162 -10.48 7.34 -0.56
N ASN A 163 -10.40 7.91 -1.76
CA ASN A 163 -11.04 9.21 -2.05
C ASN A 163 -12.54 9.19 -1.73
N LYS A 164 -13.23 8.09 -2.10
CA LYS A 164 -14.65 7.90 -1.81
C LYS A 164 -14.90 7.74 -0.31
N LEU A 165 -14.16 6.88 0.36
CA LEU A 165 -14.31 6.62 1.80
C LEU A 165 -13.99 7.84 2.66
N PHE A 166 -13.06 8.71 2.22
CA PHE A 166 -12.73 9.97 2.88
C PHE A 166 -13.72 11.08 2.56
N GLY A 167 -14.63 10.88 1.59
CA GLY A 167 -15.57 11.90 1.14
C GLY A 167 -14.88 13.08 0.43
N CYS A 168 -13.82 12.80 -0.35
CA CYS A 168 -13.09 13.82 -1.09
C CYS A 168 -13.95 14.42 -2.20
N PRO A 169 -14.16 15.76 -2.25
CA PRO A 169 -14.68 16.43 -3.44
C PRO A 169 -13.74 16.25 -4.64
N ALA A 170 -14.27 16.44 -5.84
CA ALA A 170 -13.52 16.24 -7.10
C ALA A 170 -12.14 16.92 -7.09
N ALA A 171 -12.07 18.20 -6.74
CA ALA A 171 -10.82 18.97 -6.77
C ALA A 171 -9.76 18.45 -5.78
N ILE A 172 -10.17 18.08 -4.57
CA ILE A 172 -9.25 17.51 -3.56
C ILE A 172 -8.83 16.11 -3.97
N GLY A 173 -9.76 15.27 -4.41
CA GLY A 173 -9.47 13.89 -4.82
C GLY A 173 -8.52 13.80 -6.02
N ASP A 174 -8.61 14.69 -7.00
CA ASP A 174 -7.67 14.76 -8.12
C ASP A 174 -6.25 15.11 -7.65
N ARG A 175 -6.12 16.05 -6.72
CA ARG A 175 -4.82 16.44 -6.13
C ARG A 175 -4.22 15.30 -5.30
N VAL A 176 -5.02 14.63 -4.48
CA VAL A 176 -4.61 13.43 -3.72
C VAL A 176 -4.14 12.33 -4.67
N THR A 177 -4.90 12.08 -5.74
CA THR A 177 -4.54 11.07 -6.76
C THR A 177 -3.22 11.39 -7.45
N SER A 178 -3.01 12.66 -7.83
CA SER A 178 -1.76 13.11 -8.47
C SER A 178 -0.57 13.03 -7.52
N ALA A 179 -0.71 13.51 -6.29
CA ALA A 179 0.35 13.48 -5.29
C ALA A 179 0.75 12.04 -4.91
N MET A 180 -0.22 11.14 -4.76
CA MET A 180 0.07 9.72 -4.52
C MET A 180 0.78 9.07 -5.71
N ALA A 181 0.40 9.41 -6.95
CA ALA A 181 1.09 8.90 -8.13
C ALA A 181 2.56 9.36 -8.18
N ASP A 182 2.82 10.65 -7.93
CA ASP A 182 4.17 11.21 -7.90
C ASP A 182 5.03 10.57 -6.79
N MET A 183 4.43 10.31 -5.62
CA MET A 183 5.11 9.63 -4.51
C MET A 183 5.48 8.18 -4.88
N PHE A 184 4.58 7.41 -5.52
CA PHE A 184 4.86 6.04 -5.94
C PHE A 184 5.86 5.96 -7.10
N ASP A 185 5.86 6.97 -7.97
CA ASP A 185 6.81 7.05 -9.09
C ASP A 185 8.17 7.62 -8.67
N GLY A 186 8.34 8.00 -7.39
CA GLY A 186 9.57 8.60 -6.86
C GLY A 186 9.86 10.01 -7.41
N LYS A 187 8.83 10.69 -7.93
CA LYS A 187 8.93 12.04 -8.47
C LYS A 187 8.67 13.04 -7.36
N ASP A 188 9.72 13.79 -6.96
CA ASP A 188 9.62 14.89 -6.01
C ASP A 188 8.79 14.53 -4.74
N ALA A 189 9.22 13.46 -4.04
CA ALA A 189 8.49 12.89 -2.91
C ALA A 189 8.19 13.91 -1.79
N LEU A 190 9.06 14.89 -1.58
CA LEU A 190 8.83 15.96 -0.59
C LEU A 190 7.64 16.83 -1.00
N LYS A 191 7.64 17.31 -2.24
CA LYS A 191 6.52 18.10 -2.77
C LYS A 191 5.21 17.33 -2.79
N ALA A 192 5.24 16.05 -3.16
CA ALA A 192 4.07 15.18 -3.11
C ALA A 192 3.53 15.01 -1.68
N SER A 193 4.42 14.88 -0.69
CA SER A 193 4.06 14.82 0.73
C SER A 193 3.44 16.14 1.23
N ASP A 194 4.00 17.28 0.82
CA ASP A 194 3.45 18.60 1.16
C ASP A 194 2.07 18.81 0.56
N GLU A 195 1.87 18.39 -0.70
CA GLU A 195 0.58 18.48 -1.38
C GLU A 195 -0.48 17.59 -0.70
N LEU A 196 -0.14 16.35 -0.31
CA LEU A 196 -1.04 15.49 0.46
C LEU A 196 -1.42 16.13 1.80
N THR A 197 -0.45 16.71 2.48
CA THR A 197 -0.67 17.44 3.74
C THR A 197 -1.65 18.59 3.55
N ALA A 198 -1.45 19.41 2.51
CA ALA A 198 -2.34 20.52 2.18
C ALA A 198 -3.75 20.05 1.81
N CYS A 199 -3.88 18.99 1.01
CA CYS A 199 -5.16 18.39 0.64
C CYS A 199 -5.95 17.92 1.87
N PHE A 200 -5.29 17.25 2.81
CA PHE A 200 -5.99 16.72 3.99
C PHE A 200 -6.31 17.80 5.02
N MET A 201 -5.50 18.85 5.15
CA MET A 201 -5.88 20.02 5.96
C MET A 201 -7.13 20.73 5.38
N GLU A 202 -7.18 20.89 4.05
CA GLU A 202 -8.34 21.43 3.35
C GLU A 202 -9.58 20.56 3.54
N LEU A 203 -9.43 19.23 3.42
CA LEU A 203 -10.51 18.26 3.63
C LEU A 203 -11.04 18.29 5.06
N VAL A 204 -10.17 18.32 6.08
CA VAL A 204 -10.55 18.44 7.49
C VAL A 204 -11.35 19.73 7.72
N SER A 205 -10.85 20.87 7.20
CA SER A 205 -11.54 22.16 7.30
C SER A 205 -12.91 22.13 6.63
N LEU A 206 -13.04 21.50 5.46
CA LEU A 206 -14.32 21.32 4.79
C LEU A 206 -15.29 20.48 5.63
N LYS A 207 -14.82 19.30 6.11
CA LYS A 207 -15.69 18.37 6.87
C LYS A 207 -16.10 18.87 8.26
N ARG A 208 -15.38 19.83 8.83
CA ARG A 208 -15.85 20.56 10.02
C ARG A 208 -17.06 21.44 9.72
N ARG A 209 -17.14 22.02 8.53
CA ARG A 209 -18.26 22.88 8.11
C ARG A 209 -19.41 22.08 7.52
N GLU A 210 -19.09 21.06 6.77
CA GLU A 210 -20.01 20.27 5.96
C GLU A 210 -19.74 18.76 6.18
N PRO A 211 -20.11 18.20 7.34
CA PRO A 211 -19.90 16.81 7.64
C PRO A 211 -20.75 15.92 6.72
N GLY A 212 -20.20 14.79 6.32
CA GLY A 212 -20.86 13.77 5.50
C GLY A 212 -20.85 12.39 6.17
N ASP A 213 -21.32 11.40 5.44
CA ASP A 213 -21.27 9.99 5.85
C ASP A 213 -19.97 9.35 5.32
N ASP A 214 -18.83 9.78 5.89
CA ASP A 214 -17.49 9.43 5.46
C ASP A 214 -16.49 9.40 6.64
N ILE A 215 -15.36 8.71 6.44
CA ILE A 215 -14.32 8.51 7.47
C ILE A 215 -13.80 9.84 8.01
N THR A 216 -13.57 10.84 7.15
CA THR A 216 -13.05 12.15 7.60
C THR A 216 -14.03 12.84 8.55
N SER A 217 -15.31 12.85 8.20
CA SER A 217 -16.37 13.43 9.03
C SER A 217 -16.51 12.68 10.36
N TRP A 218 -16.40 11.36 10.35
CA TRP A 218 -16.49 10.55 11.57
C TRP A 218 -15.31 10.79 12.50
N LEU A 219 -14.08 10.91 11.96
CA LEU A 219 -12.89 11.28 12.73
C LEU A 219 -13.00 12.69 13.31
N VAL A 220 -13.48 13.67 12.52
CA VAL A 220 -13.68 15.07 12.95
C VAL A 220 -14.67 15.16 14.12
N GLN A 221 -15.73 14.37 14.10
CA GLN A 221 -16.79 14.36 15.11
C GLN A 221 -16.52 13.39 16.27
N HIS A 222 -15.42 12.63 16.22
CA HIS A 222 -15.18 11.59 17.20
C HIS A 222 -14.95 12.17 18.62
N PRO A 223 -15.54 11.56 19.68
CA PRO A 223 -15.41 12.05 21.08
C PRO A 223 -13.97 12.12 21.62
N ALA A 224 -13.03 11.44 20.98
CA ALA A 224 -11.61 11.51 21.32
C ALA A 224 -11.00 12.91 21.08
N GLY A 225 -11.71 13.82 20.39
CA GLY A 225 -11.34 15.22 20.25
C GLY A 225 -9.99 15.43 19.56
N LEU A 226 -9.80 14.86 18.35
CA LEU A 226 -8.56 15.00 17.61
C LEU A 226 -8.36 16.46 17.16
N SER A 227 -7.13 16.96 17.30
CA SER A 227 -6.72 18.23 16.72
C SER A 227 -6.64 18.15 15.19
N ASP A 228 -6.59 19.31 14.50
CA ASP A 228 -6.48 19.32 13.03
C ASP A 228 -5.18 18.69 12.54
N GLU A 229 -4.07 18.86 13.28
CA GLU A 229 -2.81 18.18 13.01
C GLU A 229 -2.94 16.66 13.15
N GLU A 230 -3.55 16.18 14.24
CA GLU A 230 -3.79 14.75 14.43
C GLU A 230 -4.71 14.18 13.35
N LEU A 231 -5.79 14.89 12.99
CA LEU A 231 -6.71 14.49 11.92
C LEU A 231 -5.99 14.36 10.58
N LYS A 232 -5.24 15.38 10.19
CA LYS A 232 -4.42 15.37 8.97
C LYS A 232 -3.48 14.17 8.96
N ASP A 233 -2.72 13.94 10.05
CA ASP A 233 -1.76 12.84 10.11
C ASP A 233 -2.41 11.46 10.22
N GLN A 234 -3.65 11.34 10.76
CA GLN A 234 -4.44 10.11 10.63
C GLN A 234 -4.82 9.85 9.15
N LEU A 235 -5.24 10.88 8.40
CA LEU A 235 -5.60 10.72 6.98
C LEU A 235 -4.36 10.36 6.13
N VAL A 236 -3.22 11.01 6.35
CA VAL A 236 -1.94 10.64 5.70
C VAL A 236 -1.58 9.19 6.00
N MET A 237 -1.69 8.77 7.26
CA MET A 237 -1.43 7.38 7.66
C MET A 237 -2.40 6.41 6.98
N LEU A 238 -3.70 6.72 6.97
CA LEU A 238 -4.72 5.85 6.39
C LEU A 238 -4.55 5.70 4.87
N VAL A 239 -4.19 6.76 4.14
CA VAL A 239 -3.93 6.65 2.70
C VAL A 239 -2.66 5.83 2.42
N GLY A 240 -1.57 6.07 3.16
CA GLY A 240 -0.33 5.32 2.99
C GLY A 240 -0.48 3.84 3.34
N ALA A 241 -1.13 3.55 4.48
CA ALA A 241 -1.36 2.18 4.94
C ALA A 241 -2.47 1.43 4.15
N GLY A 242 -3.36 2.15 3.45
CA GLY A 242 -4.46 1.54 2.71
C GLY A 242 -4.16 1.35 1.23
N VAL A 243 -3.51 2.30 0.55
CA VAL A 243 -3.39 2.27 -0.92
C VAL A 243 -2.32 1.29 -1.38
N GLU A 244 -1.09 1.43 -0.90
CA GLU A 244 0.02 0.61 -1.41
C GLU A 244 -0.10 -0.88 -1.03
N PRO A 245 -0.44 -1.24 0.23
CA PRO A 245 -0.64 -2.65 0.57
C PRO A 245 -1.80 -3.29 -0.19
N GLU A 246 -2.91 -2.57 -0.38
CA GLU A 246 -4.07 -3.08 -1.11
C GLU A 246 -3.76 -3.30 -2.59
N ARG A 247 -3.04 -2.36 -3.22
CA ARG A 247 -2.51 -2.51 -4.58
C ARG A 247 -1.70 -3.80 -4.71
N ASN A 248 -0.77 -4.03 -3.77
CA ASN A 248 0.12 -5.18 -3.81
C ASN A 248 -0.63 -6.48 -3.51
N LEU A 249 -1.63 -6.46 -2.63
CA LEU A 249 -2.49 -7.61 -2.35
C LEU A 249 -3.27 -8.05 -3.59
N ILE A 250 -3.95 -7.10 -4.27
CA ILE A 250 -4.69 -7.38 -5.51
C ILE A 250 -3.75 -7.89 -6.59
N ALA A 251 -2.60 -7.22 -6.79
CA ALA A 251 -1.65 -7.58 -7.85
C ALA A 251 -1.01 -8.95 -7.63
N ASN A 252 -0.55 -9.25 -6.40
CA ASN A 252 0.09 -10.51 -6.09
C ASN A 252 -0.92 -11.68 -6.14
N ALA A 253 -2.18 -11.45 -5.74
CA ALA A 253 -3.23 -12.45 -5.87
C ALA A 253 -3.62 -12.69 -7.35
N LEU A 254 -3.71 -11.63 -8.17
CA LEU A 254 -3.92 -11.78 -9.61
C LEU A 254 -2.78 -12.53 -10.28
N LEU A 255 -1.51 -12.25 -9.92
CA LEU A 255 -0.38 -13.02 -10.40
C LEU A 255 -0.55 -14.50 -10.10
N LEU A 256 -0.86 -14.86 -8.85
CA LEU A 256 -1.04 -16.26 -8.43
C LEU A 256 -2.19 -16.94 -9.20
N LEU A 257 -3.33 -16.26 -9.37
CA LEU A 257 -4.50 -16.80 -10.09
C LEU A 257 -4.30 -16.91 -11.60
N LEU A 258 -3.38 -16.12 -12.19
CA LEU A 258 -3.10 -16.11 -13.62
C LEU A 258 -1.87 -16.96 -13.99
N ASP A 259 -1.06 -17.38 -13.02
CA ASP A 259 0.09 -18.27 -13.23
C ASP A 259 -0.40 -19.72 -13.41
N ARG A 260 -0.64 -20.11 -14.67
CA ARG A 260 -1.16 -21.43 -15.03
C ARG A 260 -0.14 -22.56 -14.90
N ASP A 261 1.14 -22.21 -14.80
CA ASP A 261 2.24 -23.17 -14.65
C ASP A 261 2.58 -23.44 -13.17
N GLY A 262 1.93 -22.71 -12.24
CA GLY A 262 2.08 -22.90 -10.80
C GLY A 262 1.43 -24.19 -10.29
N GLU A 263 1.90 -24.71 -9.15
CA GLU A 263 1.42 -25.97 -8.54
C GLU A 263 -0.08 -25.92 -8.20
N ASP A 264 -0.63 -24.74 -7.87
CA ASP A 264 -2.00 -24.55 -7.40
C ASP A 264 -3.00 -24.12 -8.50
N GLY A 265 -2.55 -23.96 -9.74
CA GLY A 265 -3.32 -23.82 -10.99
C GLY A 265 -4.67 -23.06 -10.97
N PRO A 266 -5.40 -23.02 -12.10
CA PRO A 266 -6.58 -22.16 -12.30
C PRO A 266 -7.85 -22.55 -11.52
N SER A 267 -7.79 -23.45 -10.54
CA SER A 267 -8.91 -23.87 -9.69
C SER A 267 -8.95 -23.24 -8.30
N MET A 268 -7.95 -22.39 -7.95
CA MET A 268 -7.88 -21.74 -6.64
C MET A 268 -8.99 -20.69 -6.50
N GLN A 269 -9.66 -20.66 -5.34
CA GLN A 269 -10.63 -19.60 -5.02
C GLN A 269 -9.90 -18.28 -4.69
N ILE A 270 -10.55 -17.15 -4.92
CA ILE A 270 -9.95 -15.82 -4.71
C ILE A 270 -9.52 -15.65 -3.25
N GLU A 271 -10.35 -16.09 -2.31
CA GLU A 271 -10.04 -16.03 -0.88
C GLU A 271 -8.83 -16.88 -0.51
N ASP A 272 -8.67 -18.06 -1.11
CA ASP A 272 -7.50 -18.91 -0.90
C ASP A 272 -6.23 -18.28 -1.50
N ALA A 273 -6.36 -17.62 -2.65
CA ALA A 273 -5.25 -16.85 -3.25
C ALA A 273 -4.82 -15.68 -2.37
N LEU A 274 -5.78 -14.96 -1.76
CA LEU A 274 -5.46 -13.88 -0.82
C LEU A 274 -4.77 -14.42 0.43
N ASP A 275 -5.26 -15.51 1.02
CA ASP A 275 -4.64 -16.12 2.20
C ASP A 275 -3.23 -16.63 1.87
N HIS A 276 -3.03 -17.23 0.68
CA HIS A 276 -1.72 -17.67 0.21
C HIS A 276 -0.75 -16.49 0.05
N VAL A 277 -1.20 -15.38 -0.53
CA VAL A 277 -0.38 -14.16 -0.68
C VAL A 277 -0.04 -13.58 0.69
N LEU A 278 -1.00 -13.46 1.60
CA LEU A 278 -0.77 -12.93 2.95
C LEU A 278 0.21 -13.77 3.75
N LEU A 279 0.25 -15.08 3.53
CA LEU A 279 1.19 -15.99 4.18
C LEU A 279 2.59 -15.89 3.54
N ASN A 280 2.69 -16.05 2.21
CA ASN A 280 3.96 -16.30 1.52
C ASN A 280 4.59 -15.05 0.90
N ASN A 281 3.78 -14.08 0.46
CA ASN A 281 4.22 -12.84 -0.20
C ASN A 281 3.42 -11.63 0.33
N PRO A 282 3.43 -11.39 1.67
CA PRO A 282 2.61 -10.33 2.24
C PRO A 282 2.94 -8.98 1.60
N PRO A 283 1.93 -8.18 1.25
CA PRO A 283 2.08 -6.88 0.59
C PRO A 283 3.05 -5.93 1.29
N ILE A 284 3.02 -5.96 2.63
CA ILE A 284 4.05 -5.38 3.50
C ILE A 284 4.88 -6.55 4.00
N ALA A 285 6.06 -6.75 3.39
CA ALA A 285 6.92 -7.87 3.73
C ALA A 285 7.69 -7.63 5.04
N ASN A 286 8.17 -6.40 5.25
CA ASN A 286 8.94 -6.00 6.41
C ASN A 286 8.50 -4.61 6.87
N TYR A 287 8.11 -4.45 8.12
CA TYR A 287 7.70 -3.15 8.65
C TYR A 287 7.57 -3.20 10.18
N ALA A 288 6.62 -2.46 10.70
CA ALA A 288 6.33 -2.35 12.14
C ALA A 288 7.58 -2.02 12.95
N THR A 289 8.31 -0.97 12.52
CA THR A 289 9.51 -0.50 13.23
C THR A 289 9.20 -0.20 14.68
N HIS A 290 9.99 -0.78 15.56
CA HIS A 290 9.95 -0.55 17.00
C HIS A 290 11.30 -0.01 17.49
N PHE A 291 11.30 0.60 18.65
CA PHE A 291 12.47 1.13 19.33
C PHE A 291 12.49 0.57 20.75
N PRO A 292 13.40 -0.37 21.08
CA PRO A 292 13.51 -0.91 22.45
C PRO A 292 13.76 0.20 23.45
N LEU A 293 13.10 0.16 24.60
CA LEU A 293 13.26 1.16 25.67
C LEU A 293 14.53 0.97 26.49
N GLN A 294 15.14 -0.20 26.41
CA GLN A 294 16.42 -0.60 27.00
C GLN A 294 17.09 -1.62 26.08
N ASP A 295 18.34 -1.94 26.33
CA ASP A 295 19.01 -3.02 25.62
C ASP A 295 18.27 -4.34 25.83
N VAL A 296 18.01 -5.09 24.75
CA VAL A 296 17.22 -6.33 24.78
C VAL A 296 17.99 -7.43 24.08
N ASP A 297 18.09 -8.57 24.74
CA ASP A 297 18.56 -9.81 24.13
C ASP A 297 17.39 -10.54 23.48
N LEU A 298 17.52 -10.76 22.17
CA LEU A 298 16.60 -11.53 21.33
C LEU A 298 17.27 -12.85 20.93
N GLY A 299 17.47 -13.75 21.88
CA GLY A 299 18.05 -15.07 21.63
C GLY A 299 19.52 -15.03 21.18
N GLY A 300 20.35 -14.24 21.87
CA GLY A 300 21.77 -14.05 21.59
C GLY A 300 22.09 -12.85 20.68
N VAL A 301 21.05 -12.17 20.14
CA VAL A 301 21.19 -10.93 19.40
C VAL A 301 20.81 -9.75 20.28
N VAL A 302 21.81 -8.98 20.72
CA VAL A 302 21.59 -7.80 21.57
C VAL A 302 21.20 -6.61 20.69
N VAL A 303 19.97 -6.11 20.89
CA VAL A 303 19.46 -4.90 20.25
C VAL A 303 19.58 -3.74 21.22
N GLN A 304 20.31 -2.69 20.82
CA GLN A 304 20.51 -1.52 21.67
C GLN A 304 19.22 -0.71 21.84
N ALA A 305 19.07 -0.09 22.98
CA ALA A 305 17.98 0.85 23.25
C ALA A 305 17.91 1.93 22.17
N ASN A 306 16.68 2.28 21.78
CA ASN A 306 16.38 3.35 20.83
C ASN A 306 17.00 3.16 19.41
N SER A 307 17.36 1.92 19.04
CA SER A 307 17.73 1.56 17.66
C SER A 307 16.55 0.91 16.93
N PRO A 308 16.45 1.04 15.59
CA PRO A 308 15.34 0.47 14.82
C PRO A 308 15.34 -1.05 14.88
N LEU A 309 14.22 -1.63 15.30
CA LEU A 309 13.90 -3.05 15.25
C LEU A 309 12.71 -3.24 14.32
N VAL A 310 12.92 -3.88 13.18
CA VAL A 310 11.92 -4.08 12.13
C VAL A 310 11.42 -5.51 12.15
N ILE A 311 10.13 -5.71 11.97
CA ILE A 311 9.54 -7.05 11.89
C ILE A 311 9.47 -7.46 10.41
N SER A 312 10.06 -8.61 10.09
CA SER A 312 9.81 -9.29 8.83
C SER A 312 8.54 -10.14 8.96
N PHE A 313 7.43 -9.67 8.42
CA PHE A 313 6.21 -10.47 8.35
C PHE A 313 6.40 -11.66 7.41
N ALA A 314 7.08 -11.46 6.28
CA ALA A 314 7.41 -12.53 5.35
C ALA A 314 8.36 -13.56 5.97
N GLY A 315 9.43 -13.12 6.63
CA GLY A 315 10.36 -14.01 7.31
C GLY A 315 9.70 -14.77 8.47
N ALA A 316 8.90 -14.09 9.31
CA ALA A 316 8.19 -14.73 10.40
C ALA A 316 7.12 -15.72 9.92
N ASN A 317 6.43 -15.42 8.81
CA ASN A 317 5.45 -16.34 8.23
C ASN A 317 6.10 -17.59 7.61
N SER A 318 7.31 -17.46 7.04
CA SER A 318 8.07 -18.57 6.47
C SER A 318 8.93 -19.33 7.48
N ASP A 319 8.72 -19.11 8.78
CA ASP A 319 9.44 -19.80 9.84
C ASP A 319 9.09 -21.31 9.83
N PRO A 320 10.08 -22.22 9.67
CA PRO A 320 9.85 -23.67 9.71
C PRO A 320 9.22 -24.18 11.02
N ALA A 321 9.47 -23.47 12.14
CA ALA A 321 8.85 -23.80 13.43
C ALA A 321 7.32 -23.64 13.39
N LEU A 322 6.80 -22.66 12.66
CA LEU A 322 5.37 -22.47 12.44
C LEU A 322 4.75 -23.65 11.67
N ALA A 323 5.43 -24.12 10.62
CA ALA A 323 4.97 -25.27 9.82
C ALA A 323 4.93 -26.57 10.66
N SER A 324 5.92 -26.79 11.53
CA SER A 324 6.02 -27.99 12.36
C SER A 324 5.00 -28.02 13.50
N SER A 325 4.49 -26.86 13.95
CA SER A 325 3.49 -26.76 15.01
C SER A 325 2.06 -27.12 14.58
N GLY A 326 1.81 -27.44 13.30
CA GLY A 326 0.50 -27.68 12.73
C GLY A 326 -0.35 -26.40 12.58
N GLN A 327 0.16 -25.24 13.00
CA GLN A 327 -0.54 -23.95 12.89
C GLN A 327 -0.49 -23.38 11.47
N ALA A 328 0.48 -23.77 10.66
CA ALA A 328 0.62 -23.33 9.26
C ALA A 328 -0.60 -23.65 8.38
N HIS A 329 -1.41 -24.64 8.76
CA HIS A 329 -2.62 -25.03 8.03
C HIS A 329 -3.87 -24.27 8.50
N SER A 330 -3.79 -23.46 9.57
CA SER A 330 -4.92 -22.64 9.99
C SER A 330 -4.98 -21.36 9.17
N ARG A 331 -6.07 -21.13 8.44
CA ARG A 331 -6.34 -19.86 7.78
C ARG A 331 -6.18 -18.72 8.80
N GLY A 332 -5.26 -17.81 8.55
CA GLY A 332 -5.01 -16.64 9.42
C GLY A 332 -3.91 -16.79 10.48
N ALA A 333 -3.07 -17.83 10.46
CA ALA A 333 -1.90 -17.94 11.34
C ALA A 333 -0.75 -16.96 10.99
N HIS A 334 -0.86 -16.25 9.86
CA HIS A 334 0.17 -15.31 9.39
C HIS A 334 0.13 -13.95 10.12
N LEU A 335 1.27 -13.26 10.16
CA LEU A 335 1.42 -11.93 10.75
C LEU A 335 1.21 -10.76 9.78
N ALA A 336 0.70 -10.98 8.56
CA ALA A 336 0.55 -9.93 7.56
C ALA A 336 -0.34 -8.75 8.00
N TRP A 337 -1.27 -8.97 8.94
CA TRP A 337 -2.09 -7.91 9.55
C TRP A 337 -1.50 -7.38 10.86
N GLY A 338 -0.26 -7.72 11.19
CA GLY A 338 0.36 -7.41 12.48
C GLY A 338 -0.28 -8.18 13.65
N ALA A 339 0.16 -7.83 14.86
CA ALA A 339 -0.35 -8.36 16.11
C ALA A 339 -0.28 -7.29 17.22
N GLY A 340 -0.93 -7.55 18.36
CA GLY A 340 -0.92 -6.65 19.52
C GLY A 340 -1.67 -5.34 19.29
N PRO A 341 -1.33 -4.27 20.02
CA PRO A 341 -2.08 -3.01 20.00
C PRO A 341 -2.13 -2.34 18.62
N HIS A 342 -1.12 -2.57 17.79
CA HIS A 342 -0.99 -2.01 16.44
C HIS A 342 -1.44 -2.97 15.32
N ALA A 343 -2.14 -4.07 15.62
CA ALA A 343 -2.74 -4.93 14.61
C ALA A 343 -3.65 -4.13 13.65
N CYS A 344 -3.73 -4.52 12.39
CA CYS A 344 -4.50 -3.78 11.38
C CYS A 344 -5.99 -3.69 11.74
N PRO A 345 -6.59 -2.49 11.83
CA PRO A 345 -8.02 -2.33 12.12
C PRO A 345 -8.89 -2.46 10.86
N ALA A 346 -8.26 -2.47 9.67
CA ALA A 346 -8.95 -2.46 8.38
C ALA A 346 -8.90 -3.81 7.68
N LYS A 347 -8.62 -4.93 8.39
CA LYS A 347 -8.52 -6.28 7.79
C LYS A 347 -9.76 -6.63 6.97
N SER A 348 -10.94 -6.53 7.57
CA SER A 348 -12.19 -6.91 6.91
C SER A 348 -12.53 -6.03 5.70
N PRO A 349 -12.53 -4.68 5.78
CA PRO A 349 -12.75 -3.85 4.60
C PRO A 349 -11.71 -4.07 3.49
N ALA A 350 -10.43 -4.25 3.80
CA ALA A 350 -9.40 -4.53 2.80
C ALA A 350 -9.65 -5.86 2.07
N GLN A 351 -9.94 -6.92 2.78
CA GLN A 351 -10.27 -8.22 2.14
C GLN A 351 -11.48 -8.11 1.21
N VAL A 352 -12.52 -7.37 1.60
CA VAL A 352 -13.71 -7.17 0.75
C VAL A 352 -13.37 -6.38 -0.51
N ILE A 353 -12.53 -5.34 -0.41
CA ILE A 353 -12.07 -4.57 -1.58
C ILE A 353 -11.29 -5.48 -2.52
N ALA A 354 -10.31 -6.22 -2.02
CA ALA A 354 -9.47 -7.11 -2.83
C ALA A 354 -10.29 -8.21 -3.52
N VAL A 355 -11.11 -8.95 -2.76
CA VAL A 355 -11.99 -10.01 -3.33
C VAL A 355 -12.86 -9.45 -4.43
N THR A 356 -13.57 -8.34 -4.16
CA THR A 356 -14.48 -7.73 -5.13
C THR A 356 -13.75 -7.23 -6.37
N ALA A 357 -12.60 -6.60 -6.20
CA ALA A 357 -11.78 -6.11 -7.32
C ALA A 357 -11.31 -7.26 -8.23
N ILE A 358 -10.83 -8.35 -7.64
CA ILE A 358 -10.34 -9.52 -8.38
C ILE A 358 -11.50 -10.24 -9.07
N GLU A 359 -12.62 -10.46 -8.37
CA GLU A 359 -13.83 -11.07 -8.93
C GLU A 359 -14.32 -10.33 -10.16
N LEU A 360 -14.39 -9.00 -10.08
CA LEU A 360 -14.90 -8.16 -11.18
C LEU A 360 -14.01 -8.21 -12.42
N ILE A 361 -12.70 -8.14 -12.28
CA ILE A 361 -11.82 -8.18 -13.46
C ILE A 361 -11.79 -9.57 -14.10
N LEU A 362 -11.78 -10.65 -13.32
CA LEU A 362 -11.81 -12.01 -13.83
C LEU A 362 -13.15 -12.32 -14.54
N ASN A 363 -14.27 -11.82 -14.01
CA ASN A 363 -15.58 -11.96 -14.66
C ASN A 363 -15.71 -11.11 -15.93
N ALA A 364 -15.12 -9.92 -15.95
CA ALA A 364 -15.16 -9.03 -17.09
C ALA A 364 -14.30 -9.53 -18.26
N LEU A 365 -13.18 -10.16 -17.97
CA LEU A 365 -12.16 -10.62 -18.90
C LEU A 365 -11.86 -12.12 -18.66
N PRO A 366 -12.79 -13.02 -19.02
CA PRO A 366 -12.69 -14.43 -18.64
C PRO A 366 -11.53 -15.21 -19.30
N ASP A 367 -10.94 -14.65 -20.38
CA ASP A 367 -9.76 -15.20 -21.05
C ASP A 367 -8.45 -14.45 -20.69
N LEU A 368 -8.48 -13.69 -19.58
CA LEU A 368 -7.32 -12.97 -19.07
C LEU A 368 -6.17 -13.92 -18.75
N VAL A 369 -5.00 -13.63 -19.34
CA VAL A 369 -3.77 -14.41 -19.12
C VAL A 369 -2.54 -13.50 -19.05
N LEU A 370 -1.46 -13.98 -18.42
CA LEU A 370 -0.18 -13.28 -18.42
C LEU A 370 0.35 -13.13 -19.85
N SER A 371 0.97 -11.98 -20.15
CA SER A 371 1.64 -11.74 -21.44
C SER A 371 3.08 -12.23 -21.47
N VAL A 372 3.67 -12.49 -20.30
CA VAL A 372 5.02 -13.03 -20.09
C VAL A 372 4.97 -14.09 -19.01
N PRO A 373 5.91 -15.05 -18.97
CA PRO A 373 6.03 -16.01 -17.89
C PRO A 373 6.16 -15.32 -16.51
N ALA A 374 5.57 -15.88 -15.46
CA ALA A 374 5.60 -15.31 -14.11
C ALA A 374 7.04 -15.07 -13.61
N GLN A 375 7.98 -15.95 -13.99
CA GLN A 375 9.39 -15.88 -13.60
C GLN A 375 10.15 -14.70 -14.23
N GLU A 376 9.64 -14.11 -15.29
CA GLU A 376 10.21 -12.91 -15.95
C GLU A 376 9.74 -11.60 -15.34
N LEU A 377 8.71 -11.66 -14.48
CA LEU A 377 8.19 -10.48 -13.82
C LEU A 377 9.18 -9.90 -12.80
N GLN A 378 9.28 -8.57 -12.79
CA GLN A 378 10.22 -7.87 -11.94
C GLN A 378 9.53 -7.37 -10.66
N TRP A 379 10.23 -7.54 -9.54
CA TRP A 379 9.83 -6.98 -8.26
C TRP A 379 10.50 -5.62 -8.04
N ARG A 380 9.76 -4.66 -7.47
CA ARG A 380 10.30 -3.34 -7.15
C ARG A 380 11.31 -3.45 -6.00
N PRO A 381 12.50 -2.83 -6.12
CA PRO A 381 13.44 -2.70 -5.01
C PRO A 381 12.83 -1.92 -3.85
N GLY A 382 13.27 -2.24 -2.64
CA GLY A 382 12.87 -1.56 -1.41
C GLY A 382 12.72 -2.52 -0.23
N PRO A 383 12.92 -2.03 1.00
CA PRO A 383 12.99 -2.89 2.18
C PRO A 383 11.62 -3.35 2.69
N PHE A 384 10.52 -2.62 2.39
CA PHE A 384 9.27 -2.78 3.11
C PHE A 384 8.21 -3.61 2.38
N HIS A 385 8.14 -3.51 1.05
CA HIS A 385 7.03 -4.06 0.26
C HIS A 385 7.43 -5.23 -0.62
N ARG A 386 6.53 -6.20 -0.77
CA ARG A 386 6.60 -7.21 -1.82
C ARG A 386 5.68 -6.78 -2.96
N ALA A 387 6.22 -6.05 -3.92
CA ALA A 387 5.47 -5.31 -4.92
C ALA A 387 5.99 -5.55 -6.33
N LEU A 388 5.10 -5.95 -7.26
CA LEU A 388 5.42 -6.08 -8.67
C LEU A 388 5.68 -4.71 -9.33
N ALA A 389 6.63 -4.64 -10.23
CA ALA A 389 6.90 -3.46 -11.06
C ALA A 389 5.82 -3.29 -12.14
N ALA A 390 5.40 -4.38 -12.77
CA ALA A 390 4.34 -4.45 -13.77
C ALA A 390 3.67 -5.83 -13.74
N LEU A 391 2.41 -5.91 -14.19
CA LEU A 391 1.69 -7.17 -14.42
C LEU A 391 1.04 -7.14 -15.80
N PRO A 392 1.83 -7.39 -16.88
CA PRO A 392 1.34 -7.33 -18.24
C PRO A 392 0.46 -8.54 -18.58
N VAL A 393 -0.73 -8.25 -19.10
CA VAL A 393 -1.73 -9.25 -19.45
C VAL A 393 -2.28 -9.03 -20.87
N ARG A 394 -2.87 -10.09 -21.42
CA ARG A 394 -3.61 -10.08 -22.68
C ARG A 394 -4.96 -10.76 -22.49
N PHE A 395 -5.95 -10.33 -23.31
CA PHE A 395 -7.31 -10.82 -23.28
C PHE A 395 -8.02 -10.47 -24.61
N SER A 396 -9.18 -11.06 -24.89
CA SER A 396 -10.00 -10.65 -26.03
C SER A 396 -10.60 -9.26 -25.82
N PRO A 397 -10.44 -8.32 -26.80
CA PRO A 397 -11.03 -6.99 -26.68
C PRO A 397 -12.54 -7.05 -26.41
N THR A 398 -12.98 -6.30 -25.40
CA THR A 398 -14.38 -6.22 -24.99
C THR A 398 -14.86 -4.77 -25.07
N PRO A 399 -16.03 -4.48 -25.69
CA PRO A 399 -16.56 -3.12 -25.75
C PRO A 399 -16.81 -2.53 -24.36
N ALA A 400 -16.31 -1.32 -24.09
CA ALA A 400 -16.42 -0.61 -22.82
C ALA A 400 -17.88 -0.46 -22.32
N THR A 401 -18.83 -0.23 -23.26
CA THR A 401 -20.26 -0.05 -22.96
C THR A 401 -20.92 -1.26 -22.26
N ARG A 402 -20.29 -2.43 -22.28
CA ARG A 402 -20.86 -3.66 -21.71
C ARG A 402 -20.81 -3.67 -20.17
N MET A 403 -19.74 -3.14 -19.60
CA MET A 403 -19.57 -3.08 -18.13
C MET A 403 -20.45 -1.98 -17.52
N ALA A 404 -20.48 -0.79 -18.16
CA ALA A 404 -21.33 0.31 -17.72
C ALA A 404 -22.82 -0.10 -17.70
N SER A 405 -23.29 -0.85 -18.69
CA SER A 405 -24.67 -1.35 -18.77
C SER A 405 -24.98 -2.40 -17.71
N ALA A 406 -24.04 -3.31 -17.39
CA ALA A 406 -24.24 -4.39 -16.44
C ALA A 406 -24.41 -3.88 -14.98
N TYR A 407 -23.82 -2.74 -14.67
CA TYR A 407 -23.85 -2.15 -13.32
C TYR A 407 -24.71 -0.88 -13.23
N GLY A 408 -25.55 -0.59 -14.24
CA GLY A 408 -26.43 0.56 -14.24
C GLY A 408 -25.73 1.92 -14.37
N VAL A 409 -24.49 1.93 -14.89
CA VAL A 409 -23.69 3.14 -15.09
C VAL A 409 -24.13 3.83 -16.38
N PRO A 410 -24.53 5.13 -16.35
CA PRO A 410 -24.86 5.85 -17.58
C PRO A 410 -23.63 5.98 -18.49
N THR A 411 -23.74 5.53 -19.72
CA THR A 411 -22.69 5.74 -20.74
C THR A 411 -22.67 7.20 -21.19
N ALA A 412 -21.63 7.95 -20.83
CA ALA A 412 -21.40 9.26 -21.41
C ALA A 412 -21.01 9.11 -22.90
N PRO A 413 -21.58 9.90 -23.84
CA PRO A 413 -21.17 9.84 -25.21
C PRO A 413 -19.70 10.22 -25.36
N ARG A 414 -18.91 9.33 -25.95
CA ARG A 414 -17.50 9.61 -26.30
C ARG A 414 -17.46 10.80 -27.29
N PRO A 415 -16.51 11.73 -27.14
CA PRO A 415 -16.26 12.71 -28.18
C PRO A 415 -15.77 11.95 -29.41
N THR A 416 -16.58 11.98 -30.45
CA THR A 416 -16.25 11.46 -31.78
C THR A 416 -15.01 12.20 -32.29
N VAL A 417 -13.91 11.48 -32.49
CA VAL A 417 -12.73 12.01 -33.18
C VAL A 417 -13.12 12.12 -34.67
N VAL A 418 -13.58 13.29 -35.04
CA VAL A 418 -13.78 13.63 -36.46
C VAL A 418 -12.37 13.81 -37.02
N GLN A 419 -11.93 12.84 -37.84
CA GLN A 419 -10.77 13.04 -38.71
C GLN A 419 -11.09 14.16 -39.71
N GLN A 420 -10.48 15.32 -39.51
CA GLN A 420 -10.49 16.38 -40.49
C GLN A 420 -9.54 16.04 -41.66
N PRO A 421 -9.96 16.20 -42.92
CA PRO A 421 -9.06 16.08 -44.06
C PRO A 421 -8.00 17.19 -44.03
N GLN A 422 -6.75 16.81 -44.29
CA GLN A 422 -5.63 17.76 -44.45
C GLN A 422 -5.95 18.75 -45.57
N GLN A 423 -6.11 20.04 -45.26
CA GLN A 423 -6.01 21.14 -46.21
C GLN A 423 -4.78 21.99 -45.89
N ALA A 424 -4.07 22.31 -46.98
CA ALA A 424 -2.80 23.00 -47.03
C ALA A 424 -2.83 24.42 -46.46
N ALA A 425 -1.67 24.85 -46.02
CA ALA A 425 -1.29 26.08 -45.33
C ALA A 425 -1.88 27.38 -45.89
N ARG A 426 -2.42 28.20 -45.00
CA ARG A 426 -2.40 29.66 -45.06
C ARG A 426 -2.10 30.20 -43.66
N VAL A 427 -1.07 31.02 -43.57
CA VAL A 427 -0.65 31.73 -42.34
C VAL A 427 -1.62 32.88 -42.08
N PRO A 428 -2.24 33.02 -40.95
CA PRO A 428 -2.83 34.27 -40.48
C PRO A 428 -2.20 34.75 -39.17
N ALA A 429 -2.32 36.05 -38.94
CA ALA A 429 -1.82 36.86 -37.82
C ALA A 429 -2.31 36.42 -36.43
N PRO A 430 -1.65 36.83 -35.33
CA PRO A 430 -1.89 36.33 -33.97
C PRO A 430 -3.25 36.78 -33.45
N ALA A 431 -4.11 35.80 -33.12
CA ALA A 431 -5.35 35.97 -32.40
C ALA A 431 -5.17 35.82 -30.90
N PRO A 432 -6.06 36.36 -30.03
CA PRO A 432 -5.88 36.39 -28.60
C PRO A 432 -5.86 34.99 -27.97
N VAL A 433 -5.02 34.81 -26.97
CA VAL A 433 -4.80 33.54 -26.23
C VAL A 433 -6.10 33.10 -25.59
N SER A 434 -6.80 32.16 -26.22
CA SER A 434 -7.88 31.39 -25.62
C SER A 434 -7.24 30.41 -24.65
N GLN A 435 -7.48 30.58 -23.35
CA GLN A 435 -7.12 29.58 -22.34
C GLN A 435 -7.82 28.27 -22.70
N LYS A 436 -7.06 27.24 -23.08
CA LYS A 436 -7.58 25.88 -23.21
C LYS A 436 -8.17 25.47 -21.86
N PRO A 437 -9.38 24.88 -21.81
CA PRO A 437 -9.91 24.34 -20.58
C PRO A 437 -8.90 23.34 -20.00
N ALA A 438 -8.59 23.47 -18.72
CA ALA A 438 -7.71 22.55 -18.01
C ALA A 438 -8.25 21.12 -18.20
N LYS A 439 -7.37 20.18 -18.52
CA LYS A 439 -7.75 18.77 -18.58
C LYS A 439 -8.28 18.38 -17.19
N LYS A 440 -9.50 17.85 -17.15
CA LYS A 440 -10.09 17.35 -15.90
C LYS A 440 -9.24 16.24 -15.37
N GLY A 441 -9.07 16.21 -14.05
CA GLY A 441 -8.35 15.14 -13.37
C GLY A 441 -9.12 13.81 -13.42
N PHE A 442 -8.44 12.73 -13.05
CA PHE A 442 -9.00 11.38 -13.15
C PHE A 442 -10.20 11.18 -12.20
N TRP A 443 -10.13 11.70 -10.97
CA TRP A 443 -11.22 11.64 -9.99
C TRP A 443 -12.42 12.48 -10.39
N SER A 444 -12.20 13.69 -10.91
CA SER A 444 -13.27 14.53 -11.48
C SER A 444 -14.00 13.85 -12.62
N SER A 445 -13.23 13.18 -13.52
CA SER A 445 -13.80 12.42 -14.64
C SER A 445 -14.64 11.24 -14.16
N PHE A 446 -14.15 10.53 -13.15
CA PHE A 446 -14.90 9.44 -12.50
C PHE A 446 -16.22 9.96 -11.88
N LEU A 447 -16.17 11.03 -11.07
CA LEU A 447 -17.35 11.56 -10.41
C LEU A 447 -18.42 12.09 -11.39
N GLU A 448 -18.02 12.60 -12.56
CA GLU A 448 -18.98 13.06 -13.59
C GLU A 448 -19.79 11.91 -14.19
N ILE A 449 -19.16 10.76 -14.39
CA ILE A 449 -19.83 9.57 -14.92
C ILE A 449 -20.92 9.06 -13.96
N PHE A 450 -20.69 9.22 -12.64
CA PHE A 450 -21.58 8.72 -11.59
C PHE A 450 -22.44 9.80 -10.91
N ARG A 451 -22.45 11.06 -11.43
CA ARG A 451 -23.41 12.06 -10.99
C ARG A 451 -24.79 11.72 -11.58
N VAL A 452 -25.65 11.19 -10.73
CA VAL A 452 -27.12 11.16 -10.94
C VAL A 452 -27.71 12.41 -10.33
#